data_8f619be4cd171fab1060bed5b470df99
#
_entry.id   8f619be4cd171fab1060bed5b470df99
#
_cell.length_a   1.000
_cell.length_b   1.000
_cell.length_c   1.000
_cell.angle_alpha   90.00
_cell.angle_beta   90.00
_cell.angle_gamma   90.00
#
_symmetry.space_group_name_H-M   'P 1'
#
loop_
_entity.id
_entity.type
_entity.pdbx_description
1 polymer ?
#
loop_
_entity_poly.entity_id
_entity_poly.type
_entity_poly.pdbx_seq_one_letter_code
_entity_poly.pdbx_strand_id
1 'polypeptide(L)'
;IRQQGYNQVSHKRHDWKGHYGKGISRVPRKTMWRRGTQFYWVGAEVSGMRGGRRAHGPKIIKKLRKINKKEAEFAFNSAFAATVNPILIAKRYSSINKVDSPAVIESLPVKTRELFSALKKIFPNTFSLVLKKKVVRAGKGKSRGRKYKSNAGLLIIKASDEKAKFSGIDVKSQNGLLISDLYPLGRLVLYTKKAIDEMSKPSKEKQESNK
;
A
#
# COMPACT_ATOMS: atom_id res chain seq x y z
N ILE A 1 16.95 4.17 -7.16
CA ILE A 1 18.25 4.87 -7.12
C ILE A 1 19.10 4.09 -6.14
N ARG A 2 20.11 3.38 -6.63
CA ARG A 2 21.09 2.74 -5.74
C ARG A 2 21.94 3.84 -5.13
N GLN A 3 21.90 4.01 -3.82
CA GLN A 3 22.96 4.70 -3.12
C GLN A 3 24.20 3.81 -3.21
N GLN A 4 25.26 4.40 -3.67
CA GLN A 4 26.56 3.73 -3.61
C GLN A 4 26.97 3.71 -2.13
N GLY A 5 27.31 2.53 -1.61
CA GLY A 5 27.80 2.41 -0.26
C GLY A 5 29.07 3.23 -0.03
N TYR A 6 29.32 3.62 1.21
CA TYR A 6 30.48 4.41 1.62
C TYR A 6 31.81 3.86 1.07
N ASN A 7 31.95 2.54 1.02
CA ASN A 7 33.15 1.85 0.51
C ASN A 7 33.35 1.93 -1.00
N GLN A 8 32.40 2.46 -1.74
CA GLN A 8 32.52 2.61 -3.22
C GLN A 8 32.84 4.04 -3.64
N VAL A 9 32.76 4.99 -2.72
CA VAL A 9 33.10 6.39 -2.96
C VAL A 9 34.64 6.48 -3.01
N SER A 10 35.17 7.00 -4.10
CA SER A 10 36.62 7.17 -4.41
C SER A 10 37.37 5.94 -4.94
N HIS A 11 36.91 4.71 -4.72
CA HIS A 11 37.65 3.51 -5.12
C HIS A 11 37.45 3.11 -6.59
N LYS A 12 36.38 3.54 -7.23
CA LYS A 12 36.08 3.22 -8.64
C LYS A 12 37.03 3.85 -9.67
N ARG A 13 37.88 4.73 -9.23
CA ARG A 13 38.93 5.32 -10.07
C ARG A 13 40.02 4.29 -10.40
N HIS A 14 40.23 3.34 -9.52
CA HIS A 14 41.23 2.28 -9.64
C HIS A 14 40.65 0.99 -10.23
N ASP A 15 39.35 0.80 -10.20
CA ASP A 15 38.68 -0.39 -10.76
C ASP A 15 38.72 -0.45 -12.28
N TRP A 16 39.12 0.64 -12.93
CA TRP A 16 39.10 0.78 -14.38
C TRP A 16 40.50 0.75 -14.96
N LYS A 17 40.79 -0.34 -15.58
CA LYS A 17 42.07 -0.53 -16.31
C LYS A 17 42.30 0.58 -17.33
N GLY A 18 43.19 1.49 -16.98
CA GLY A 18 43.80 2.38 -17.90
C GLY A 18 42.94 3.48 -18.51
N HIS A 19 42.80 4.55 -17.75
CA HIS A 19 42.40 5.85 -18.30
C HIS A 19 43.53 6.51 -19.08
N TYR A 20 44.77 6.10 -18.86
CA TYR A 20 45.94 6.69 -19.43
C TYR A 20 46.20 6.15 -20.85
N GLY A 21 46.62 7.02 -21.76
CA GLY A 21 46.98 6.64 -23.14
C GLY A 21 45.80 6.31 -24.07
N LYS A 22 44.54 6.53 -23.66
CA LYS A 22 43.35 6.20 -24.43
C LYS A 22 42.58 7.40 -24.98
N GLY A 23 43.05 8.61 -24.79
CA GLY A 23 42.38 9.83 -25.24
C GLY A 23 41.01 10.09 -24.61
N ILE A 24 40.70 9.45 -23.49
CA ILE A 24 39.44 9.64 -22.76
C ILE A 24 39.68 10.31 -21.40
N SER A 25 38.68 11.07 -20.93
CA SER A 25 38.77 11.74 -19.62
C SER A 25 38.91 10.75 -18.48
N ARG A 26 39.72 11.09 -17.46
CA ARG A 26 40.02 10.27 -16.29
C ARG A 26 38.91 10.34 -15.25
N VAL A 27 37.75 9.80 -15.55
CA VAL A 27 36.57 9.85 -14.71
C VAL A 27 36.15 8.44 -14.33
N PRO A 28 35.67 8.19 -13.13
CA PRO A 28 35.12 6.90 -12.75
C PRO A 28 33.98 6.50 -13.69
N ARG A 29 34.03 5.30 -14.23
CA ARG A 29 33.03 4.74 -15.12
C ARG A 29 32.51 3.41 -14.58
N LYS A 30 31.32 3.01 -14.98
CA LYS A 30 30.75 1.70 -14.70
C LYS A 30 30.37 1.01 -16.02
N THR A 31 30.59 -0.30 -16.10
CA THR A 31 30.15 -1.10 -17.23
C THR A 31 28.65 -1.33 -17.10
N MET A 32 27.90 -0.97 -18.14
CA MET A 32 26.46 -1.21 -18.19
C MET A 32 26.16 -2.60 -18.74
N TRP A 33 26.87 -3.00 -19.76
CA TRP A 33 26.83 -4.35 -20.30
C TRP A 33 28.19 -4.75 -20.88
N ARG A 34 28.42 -6.04 -20.98
CA ARG A 34 29.61 -6.64 -21.60
C ARG A 34 29.21 -7.85 -22.44
N ARG A 35 29.79 -7.94 -23.60
CA ARG A 35 29.68 -9.12 -24.48
C ARG A 35 31.07 -9.41 -25.04
N GLY A 36 31.71 -10.47 -24.55
CA GLY A 36 33.09 -10.80 -24.92
C GLY A 36 34.04 -9.61 -24.58
N THR A 37 34.73 -9.14 -25.59
CA THR A 37 35.68 -8.00 -25.54
C THR A 37 34.98 -6.64 -25.64
N GLN A 38 33.73 -6.61 -26.09
CA GLN A 38 32.97 -5.39 -26.21
C GLN A 38 32.26 -5.05 -24.88
N PHE A 39 32.29 -3.79 -24.48
CA PHE A 39 31.60 -3.34 -23.31
C PHE A 39 31.23 -1.86 -23.44
N TYR A 40 30.15 -1.47 -22.77
CA TYR A 40 29.61 -0.12 -22.77
C TYR A 40 29.80 0.54 -21.40
N TRP A 41 30.49 1.67 -21.40
CA TRP A 41 30.80 2.44 -20.20
C TRP A 41 29.95 3.69 -20.10
N VAL A 42 29.59 4.03 -18.88
CA VAL A 42 28.97 5.31 -18.54
C VAL A 42 29.61 5.90 -17.30
N GLY A 43 29.58 7.21 -17.13
CA GLY A 43 30.06 7.87 -15.94
C GLY A 43 29.44 7.29 -14.67
N ALA A 44 30.23 7.20 -13.60
CA ALA A 44 29.80 6.74 -12.28
C ALA A 44 30.12 7.83 -11.24
N GLU A 45 29.64 7.71 -10.06
CA GLU A 45 29.98 8.48 -8.84
C GLU A 45 30.00 10.02 -8.94
N VAL A 46 30.51 10.59 -10.04
CA VAL A 46 30.58 12.05 -10.21
C VAL A 46 29.21 12.59 -10.58
N SER A 47 28.81 13.67 -9.91
CA SER A 47 27.59 14.42 -10.27
C SER A 47 27.82 15.23 -11.55
N GLY A 48 26.75 15.47 -12.30
CA GLY A 48 26.83 16.22 -13.54
C GLY A 48 27.22 15.41 -14.78
N MET A 49 27.63 14.16 -14.62
CA MET A 49 27.94 13.26 -15.73
C MET A 49 26.69 12.51 -16.20
N ARG A 50 26.62 12.22 -17.50
CA ARG A 50 25.60 11.34 -18.07
C ARG A 50 25.72 9.95 -17.46
N GLY A 51 24.69 9.50 -16.73
CA GLY A 51 24.72 8.24 -15.99
C GLY A 51 25.44 8.26 -14.65
N GLY A 52 25.93 9.44 -14.20
CA GLY A 52 26.51 9.64 -12.88
C GLY A 52 25.50 9.62 -11.75
N ARG A 53 25.95 9.88 -10.53
CA ARG A 53 25.06 9.97 -9.37
C ARG A 53 24.29 11.30 -9.37
N ARG A 54 23.16 11.35 -8.70
CA ARG A 54 22.50 12.61 -8.40
C ARG A 54 23.27 13.38 -7.33
N ALA A 55 23.53 14.67 -7.55
CA ALA A 55 24.16 15.54 -6.56
C ALA A 55 23.29 15.61 -5.28
N HIS A 56 21.98 15.81 -5.44
CA HIS A 56 21.00 15.80 -4.37
C HIS A 56 20.06 14.59 -4.58
N GLY A 57 20.49 13.43 -4.10
CA GLY A 57 19.67 12.22 -4.09
C GLY A 57 18.61 12.23 -2.98
N PRO A 58 17.61 11.34 -3.03
CA PRO A 58 16.65 11.22 -1.95
C PRO A 58 17.36 10.81 -0.64
N LYS A 59 17.10 11.54 0.43
CA LYS A 59 17.58 11.18 1.77
C LYS A 59 16.80 9.99 2.29
N ILE A 60 17.46 8.89 2.62
CA ILE A 60 16.82 7.63 3.02
C ILE A 60 16.28 7.69 4.45
N ILE A 61 16.90 8.47 5.30
CA ILE A 61 16.57 8.45 6.73
C ILE A 61 15.90 9.75 7.11
N LYS A 62 14.57 9.74 7.14
CA LYS A 62 13.84 10.64 8.01
C LYS A 62 13.57 9.89 9.31
N LYS A 63 14.02 10.39 10.43
CA LYS A 63 13.58 9.90 11.74
C LYS A 63 12.06 10.07 11.77
N LEU A 64 11.33 8.96 11.75
CA LEU A 64 9.89 8.97 11.94
C LEU A 64 9.64 9.49 13.35
N ARG A 65 8.92 10.62 13.45
CA ARG A 65 8.46 11.11 14.76
C ARG A 65 7.46 10.10 15.32
N LYS A 66 7.63 9.77 16.58
CA LYS A 66 6.64 8.96 17.30
C LYS A 66 5.37 9.81 17.47
N ILE A 67 4.24 9.22 17.13
CA ILE A 67 2.91 9.82 17.34
C ILE A 67 2.47 9.44 18.75
N ASN A 68 1.79 10.35 19.43
CA ASN A 68 1.21 10.10 20.74
C ASN A 68 0.14 8.99 20.62
N LYS A 69 0.08 8.06 21.57
CA LYS A 69 -0.89 6.95 21.56
C LYS A 69 -2.33 7.44 21.52
N LYS A 70 -2.66 8.47 22.31
CA LYS A 70 -4.01 9.08 22.33
C LYS A 70 -4.38 9.72 20.99
N GLU A 71 -3.43 10.43 20.34
CA GLU A 71 -3.64 10.98 18.99
C GLU A 71 -3.92 9.90 17.97
N ALA A 72 -3.17 8.78 18.01
CA ALA A 72 -3.37 7.65 17.12
C ALA A 72 -4.76 6.99 17.35
N GLU A 73 -5.19 6.90 18.59
CA GLU A 73 -6.51 6.37 18.95
C GLU A 73 -7.65 7.28 18.45
N PHE A 74 -7.54 8.59 18.67
CA PHE A 74 -8.50 9.55 18.11
C PHE A 74 -8.56 9.51 16.59
N ALA A 75 -7.41 9.41 15.93
CA ALA A 75 -7.35 9.29 14.49
C ALA A 75 -8.01 7.99 13.99
N PHE A 76 -7.83 6.88 14.71
CA PHE A 76 -8.48 5.62 14.40
C PHE A 76 -10.00 5.72 14.57
N ASN A 77 -10.48 6.24 15.69
CA ASN A 77 -11.91 6.38 15.96
C ASN A 77 -12.59 7.32 14.96
N SER A 78 -11.95 8.42 14.59
CA SER A 78 -12.42 9.33 13.54
C SER A 78 -12.49 8.64 12.16
N ALA A 79 -11.45 7.87 11.80
CA ALA A 79 -11.43 7.13 10.54
C ALA A 79 -12.50 6.03 10.51
N PHE A 80 -12.76 5.41 11.65
CA PHE A 80 -13.79 4.40 11.80
C PHE A 80 -15.20 5.01 11.68
N ALA A 81 -15.48 6.11 12.36
CA ALA A 81 -16.74 6.84 12.24
C ALA A 81 -17.03 7.29 10.79
N ALA A 82 -15.99 7.63 10.04
CA ALA A 82 -16.12 8.01 8.63
C ALA A 82 -16.65 6.88 7.72
N THR A 83 -16.56 5.62 8.12
CA THR A 83 -17.07 4.48 7.36
C THR A 83 -18.60 4.36 7.40
N VAL A 84 -19.23 4.98 8.39
CA VAL A 84 -20.68 5.01 8.58
C VAL A 84 -21.30 6.24 7.91
N ASN A 85 -20.51 7.30 7.69
CA ASN A 85 -21.01 8.57 7.17
C ASN A 85 -21.20 8.50 5.64
N PRO A 86 -22.46 8.59 5.12
CA PRO A 86 -22.73 8.46 3.69
C PRO A 86 -22.13 9.61 2.86
N ILE A 87 -22.00 10.81 3.43
CA ILE A 87 -21.41 11.98 2.78
C ILE A 87 -19.93 11.72 2.46
N LEU A 88 -19.18 11.16 3.41
CA LEU A 88 -17.76 10.85 3.20
C LEU A 88 -17.55 9.70 2.23
N ILE A 89 -18.47 8.72 2.22
CA ILE A 89 -18.45 7.62 1.26
C ILE A 89 -18.70 8.16 -0.16
N ALA A 90 -19.73 8.98 -0.35
CA ALA A 90 -20.03 9.60 -1.63
C ALA A 90 -18.88 10.50 -2.13
N LYS A 91 -18.24 11.26 -1.23
CA LYS A 91 -17.06 12.06 -1.57
C LYS A 91 -15.88 11.22 -2.05
N ARG A 92 -15.71 10.02 -1.50
CA ARG A 92 -14.64 9.11 -1.90
C ARG A 92 -14.91 8.44 -3.24
N TYR A 93 -16.14 8.04 -3.48
CA TYR A 93 -16.54 7.32 -4.69
C TYR A 93 -17.40 8.22 -5.56
N SER A 94 -16.78 8.97 -6.46
CA SER A 94 -17.47 9.91 -7.37
C SER A 94 -18.54 9.26 -8.27
N SER A 95 -18.53 7.94 -8.40
CA SER A 95 -19.52 7.16 -9.16
C SER A 95 -20.77 6.82 -8.36
N ILE A 96 -20.87 7.22 -7.10
CA ILE A 96 -21.94 6.83 -6.18
C ILE A 96 -22.62 8.07 -5.65
N ASN A 97 -23.92 8.22 -5.93
CA ASN A 97 -24.71 9.33 -5.41
C ASN A 97 -25.32 9.02 -4.01
N LYS A 98 -25.70 7.78 -3.78
CA LYS A 98 -26.24 7.32 -2.48
C LYS A 98 -25.72 5.94 -2.14
N VAL A 99 -25.36 5.73 -0.91
CA VAL A 99 -24.99 4.43 -0.34
C VAL A 99 -25.74 4.26 0.96
N ASP A 100 -26.43 3.15 1.07
CA ASP A 100 -27.02 2.74 2.35
C ASP A 100 -25.88 2.22 3.23
N SER A 101 -25.53 2.98 4.23
CA SER A 101 -24.44 2.70 5.17
C SER A 101 -24.93 2.94 6.60
N PRO A 102 -24.56 2.10 7.56
CA PRO A 102 -23.66 0.95 7.48
C PRO A 102 -24.35 -0.32 6.93
N ALA A 103 -23.61 -1.13 6.16
CA ALA A 103 -24.05 -2.45 5.75
C ALA A 103 -23.66 -3.50 6.82
N VAL A 104 -24.62 -4.32 7.23
CA VAL A 104 -24.42 -5.36 8.26
C VAL A 104 -24.91 -6.69 7.74
N ILE A 105 -24.19 -7.77 8.04
CA ILE A 105 -24.55 -9.15 7.76
C ILE A 105 -24.54 -9.96 9.07
N GLU A 106 -25.44 -10.89 9.24
CA GLU A 106 -25.50 -11.71 10.45
C GLU A 106 -24.28 -12.62 10.62
N SER A 107 -23.95 -13.34 9.54
CA SER A 107 -22.80 -14.23 9.51
C SER A 107 -22.17 -14.25 8.12
N LEU A 108 -20.85 -14.52 8.06
CA LEU A 108 -20.14 -14.65 6.80
C LEU A 108 -20.34 -16.06 6.23
N PRO A 109 -20.75 -16.20 4.96
CA PRO A 109 -20.82 -17.50 4.31
C PRO A 109 -19.41 -18.09 4.12
N VAL A 110 -19.31 -19.40 4.10
CA VAL A 110 -18.04 -20.10 3.90
C VAL A 110 -17.60 -20.04 2.43
N LYS A 111 -18.56 -20.13 1.50
CA LYS A 111 -18.30 -20.16 0.07
C LYS A 111 -18.28 -18.75 -0.52
N THR A 112 -17.27 -18.45 -1.34
CA THR A 112 -17.14 -17.16 -2.04
C THR A 112 -18.31 -16.85 -2.96
N ARG A 113 -18.92 -17.88 -3.59
CA ARG A 113 -20.09 -17.72 -4.47
C ARG A 113 -21.30 -17.16 -3.71
N GLU A 114 -21.57 -17.68 -2.53
CA GLU A 114 -22.66 -17.24 -1.67
C GLU A 114 -22.42 -15.79 -1.19
N LEU A 115 -21.16 -15.47 -0.81
CA LEU A 115 -20.79 -14.11 -0.45
C LEU A 115 -21.05 -13.14 -1.60
N PHE A 116 -20.65 -13.47 -2.83
CA PHE A 116 -20.89 -12.60 -3.98
C PHE A 116 -22.35 -12.42 -4.30
N SER A 117 -23.17 -13.44 -4.14
CA SER A 117 -24.64 -13.30 -4.30
C SER A 117 -25.24 -12.40 -3.23
N ALA A 118 -24.81 -12.52 -1.98
CA ALA A 118 -25.22 -11.61 -0.90
C ALA A 118 -24.77 -10.17 -1.17
N LEU A 119 -23.51 -9.97 -1.55
CA LEU A 119 -22.97 -8.65 -1.86
C LEU A 119 -23.65 -7.98 -3.06
N LYS A 120 -24.10 -8.74 -4.06
CA LYS A 120 -24.90 -8.19 -5.16
C LYS A 120 -26.27 -7.68 -4.69
N LYS A 121 -26.87 -8.33 -3.70
CA LYS A 121 -28.13 -7.89 -3.10
C LYS A 121 -27.95 -6.65 -2.23
N ILE A 122 -26.88 -6.60 -1.43
CA ILE A 122 -26.57 -5.48 -0.51
C ILE A 122 -26.12 -4.24 -1.30
N PHE A 123 -25.29 -4.42 -2.33
CA PHE A 123 -24.69 -3.35 -3.10
C PHE A 123 -25.02 -3.44 -4.60
N PRO A 124 -26.29 -3.34 -5.04
CA PRO A 124 -26.66 -3.54 -6.44
C PRO A 124 -25.95 -2.56 -7.38
N ASN A 125 -25.97 -1.27 -7.06
CA ASN A 125 -25.42 -0.21 -7.89
C ASN A 125 -23.89 -0.06 -7.77
N THR A 126 -23.30 -0.57 -6.71
CA THR A 126 -21.88 -0.35 -6.36
C THR A 126 -21.04 -1.62 -6.39
N PHE A 127 -21.62 -2.72 -6.86
CA PHE A 127 -20.95 -4.03 -6.88
C PHE A 127 -19.61 -4.01 -7.65
N SER A 128 -19.50 -3.19 -8.70
CA SER A 128 -18.25 -3.03 -9.45
C SER A 128 -17.08 -2.46 -8.61
N LEU A 129 -17.40 -1.69 -7.56
CA LEU A 129 -16.43 -1.09 -6.64
C LEU A 129 -16.10 -1.99 -5.46
N VAL A 130 -16.98 -2.94 -5.13
CA VAL A 130 -16.81 -3.91 -4.06
C VAL A 130 -15.60 -4.81 -4.30
N LEU A 131 -15.42 -5.26 -5.55
CA LEU A 131 -14.33 -6.15 -5.90
C LEU A 131 -13.04 -5.39 -6.19
N LYS A 132 -11.92 -5.90 -5.67
CA LYS A 132 -10.58 -5.43 -6.02
C LYS A 132 -10.23 -5.84 -7.44
N LYS A 133 -10.32 -4.90 -8.38
CA LYS A 133 -9.88 -5.11 -9.77
C LYS A 133 -8.44 -4.65 -9.95
N LYS A 134 -7.61 -5.52 -10.48
CA LYS A 134 -6.22 -5.26 -10.80
C LYS A 134 -6.12 -4.87 -12.28
N VAL A 135 -5.74 -3.61 -12.55
CA VAL A 135 -5.66 -3.05 -13.90
C VAL A 135 -4.23 -2.58 -14.19
N VAL A 136 -3.76 -2.77 -15.42
CA VAL A 136 -2.44 -2.28 -15.84
C VAL A 136 -2.46 -0.75 -15.92
N ARG A 137 -1.42 -0.09 -15.41
CA ARG A 137 -1.27 1.37 -15.48
C ARG A 137 -1.03 1.82 -16.92
N ALA A 138 -1.67 2.91 -17.33
CA ALA A 138 -1.47 3.50 -18.66
C ALA A 138 -0.08 4.12 -18.82
N GLY A 139 0.43 4.83 -17.81
CA GLY A 139 1.67 5.60 -17.90
C GLY A 139 2.96 4.80 -17.68
N LYS A 140 4.10 5.50 -17.75
CA LYS A 140 5.47 4.96 -17.59
C LYS A 140 5.72 4.25 -16.24
N GLY A 141 4.82 4.36 -15.26
CA GLY A 141 4.88 3.62 -14.00
C GLY A 141 4.93 2.10 -14.20
N LYS A 142 4.31 1.58 -15.28
CA LYS A 142 4.31 0.14 -15.60
C LYS A 142 5.70 -0.41 -15.89
N SER A 143 6.58 0.36 -16.54
CA SER A 143 7.97 -0.01 -16.80
C SER A 143 8.90 0.23 -15.61
N ARG A 144 8.44 0.91 -14.57
CA ARG A 144 9.20 1.25 -13.37
C ARG A 144 8.82 0.40 -12.15
N GLY A 145 8.44 -0.85 -12.34
CA GLY A 145 8.07 -1.78 -11.28
C GLY A 145 6.66 -1.59 -10.69
N ARG A 146 5.85 -0.65 -11.21
CA ARG A 146 4.48 -0.38 -10.77
C ARG A 146 3.46 -0.74 -11.86
N LYS A 147 3.52 -1.97 -12.35
CA LYS A 147 2.71 -2.41 -13.50
C LYS A 147 1.21 -2.28 -13.25
N TYR A 148 0.76 -2.65 -12.07
CA TYR A 148 -0.66 -2.71 -11.74
C TYR A 148 -1.12 -1.60 -10.79
N LYS A 149 -2.39 -1.24 -10.90
CA LYS A 149 -3.15 -0.48 -9.92
C LYS A 149 -4.42 -1.26 -9.55
N SER A 150 -4.90 -1.11 -8.36
CA SER A 150 -6.18 -1.66 -7.91
C SER A 150 -6.94 -0.61 -7.12
N ASN A 151 -8.26 -0.69 -7.12
CA ASN A 151 -9.10 0.03 -6.18
C ASN A 151 -8.94 -0.56 -4.77
N ALA A 152 -9.41 0.15 -3.74
CA ALA A 152 -9.39 -0.35 -2.37
C ALA A 152 -10.35 -1.55 -2.19
N GLY A 153 -11.48 -1.54 -2.90
CA GLY A 153 -12.53 -2.54 -2.74
C GLY A 153 -13.26 -2.42 -1.40
N LEU A 154 -14.18 -3.33 -1.16
CA LEU A 154 -14.89 -3.49 0.10
C LEU A 154 -13.92 -3.97 1.18
N LEU A 155 -14.11 -3.49 2.40
CA LEU A 155 -13.51 -4.03 3.59
C LEU A 155 -14.58 -4.78 4.39
N ILE A 156 -14.34 -6.02 4.75
CA ILE A 156 -15.19 -6.80 5.63
C ILE A 156 -14.54 -6.80 7.00
N ILE A 157 -15.29 -6.36 8.00
CA ILE A 157 -14.87 -6.40 9.40
C ILE A 157 -15.61 -7.55 10.07
N LYS A 158 -14.86 -8.55 10.50
CA LYS A 158 -15.36 -9.76 11.13
C LYS A 158 -15.00 -9.84 12.61
N ALA A 159 -15.70 -10.67 13.36
CA ALA A 159 -15.33 -11.04 14.71
C ALA A 159 -14.02 -11.84 14.74
N SER A 160 -13.38 -11.86 15.90
CA SER A 160 -12.11 -12.59 16.09
C SER A 160 -12.25 -14.09 15.84
N ASP A 161 -13.40 -14.67 16.23
CA ASP A 161 -13.70 -16.10 16.15
C ASP A 161 -14.05 -16.57 14.74
N GLU A 162 -14.44 -15.67 13.83
CA GLU A 162 -14.86 -16.02 12.48
C GLU A 162 -13.66 -16.34 11.58
N LYS A 163 -13.54 -17.60 11.14
CA LYS A 163 -12.49 -18.04 10.21
C LYS A 163 -12.94 -17.85 8.75
N ALA A 164 -12.91 -16.61 8.26
CA ALA A 164 -13.26 -16.32 6.87
C ALA A 164 -12.09 -15.60 6.16
N LYS A 165 -11.72 -16.10 4.97
CA LYS A 165 -10.75 -15.48 4.06
C LYS A 165 -11.30 -15.58 2.65
N PHE A 166 -11.40 -14.46 1.94
CA PHE A 166 -11.90 -14.43 0.57
C PHE A 166 -10.86 -13.79 -0.36
N SER A 167 -10.73 -14.35 -1.56
CA SER A 167 -9.86 -13.75 -2.58
C SER A 167 -10.54 -12.54 -3.21
N GLY A 168 -9.83 -11.43 -3.36
CA GLY A 168 -10.32 -10.21 -4.00
C GLY A 168 -11.11 -9.24 -3.11
N ILE A 169 -11.29 -9.57 -1.83
CA ILE A 169 -11.91 -8.69 -0.82
C ILE A 169 -11.03 -8.67 0.41
N ASP A 170 -10.86 -7.50 1.03
CA ASP A 170 -10.12 -7.38 2.28
C ASP A 170 -11.00 -7.80 3.45
N VAL A 171 -10.56 -8.81 4.20
CA VAL A 171 -11.22 -9.26 5.42
C VAL A 171 -10.26 -9.05 6.58
N LYS A 172 -10.70 -8.31 7.58
CA LYS A 172 -9.92 -8.00 8.78
C LYS A 172 -10.75 -8.29 10.03
N SER A 173 -10.10 -8.80 11.07
CA SER A 173 -10.69 -8.82 12.39
C SER A 173 -10.58 -7.44 13.05
N GLN A 174 -11.42 -7.17 14.02
CA GLN A 174 -11.39 -5.91 14.76
C GLN A 174 -9.98 -5.58 15.29
N ASN A 175 -9.32 -6.55 15.91
CA ASN A 175 -7.99 -6.37 16.49
C ASN A 175 -6.87 -6.20 15.45
N GLY A 176 -7.10 -6.65 14.23
CA GLY A 176 -6.15 -6.53 13.11
C GLY A 176 -6.40 -5.34 12.18
N LEU A 177 -7.35 -4.46 12.53
CA LEU A 177 -7.68 -3.30 11.73
C LEU A 177 -6.68 -2.16 11.96
N LEU A 178 -6.10 -1.65 10.87
CA LEU A 178 -5.16 -0.55 10.89
C LEU A 178 -5.79 0.72 10.30
N ILE A 179 -5.30 1.90 10.70
CA ILE A 179 -5.71 3.18 10.10
C ILE A 179 -5.50 3.18 8.58
N SER A 180 -4.45 2.52 8.10
CA SER A 180 -4.16 2.38 6.66
C SER A 180 -5.24 1.62 5.88
N ASP A 181 -6.00 0.74 6.54
CA ASP A 181 -7.10 0.00 5.90
C ASP A 181 -8.32 0.90 5.69
N LEU A 182 -8.50 1.90 6.54
CA LEU A 182 -9.60 2.88 6.51
C LEU A 182 -9.26 4.13 5.68
N TYR A 183 -7.99 4.41 5.49
CA TYR A 183 -7.54 5.58 4.71
C TYR A 183 -7.50 5.27 3.20
N PRO A 184 -7.92 6.20 2.33
CA PRO A 184 -8.61 7.48 2.60
C PRO A 184 -10.00 7.27 3.21
N LEU A 185 -10.50 8.27 3.95
CA LEU A 185 -11.76 8.20 4.70
C LEU A 185 -12.97 7.85 3.80
N GLY A 186 -13.98 7.22 4.38
CA GLY A 186 -15.21 6.84 3.66
C GLY A 186 -15.07 5.57 2.82
N ARG A 187 -14.24 4.61 3.23
CA ARG A 187 -14.17 3.30 2.59
C ARG A 187 -15.48 2.54 2.81
N LEU A 188 -15.96 1.83 1.77
CA LEU A 188 -17.08 0.89 1.90
C LEU A 188 -16.72 -0.23 2.84
N VAL A 189 -17.54 -0.44 3.86
CA VAL A 189 -17.34 -1.47 4.88
C VAL A 189 -18.60 -2.30 5.04
N LEU A 190 -18.41 -3.60 5.23
CA LEU A 190 -19.43 -4.56 5.63
C LEU A 190 -19.06 -5.08 7.02
N TYR A 191 -19.98 -4.98 7.95
CA TYR A 191 -19.80 -5.47 9.30
C TYR A 191 -20.50 -6.81 9.50
N THR A 192 -19.92 -7.71 10.29
CA THR A 192 -20.68 -8.83 10.84
C THR A 192 -21.33 -8.41 12.14
N LYS A 193 -22.52 -8.94 12.44
CA LYS A 193 -23.23 -8.66 13.69
C LYS A 193 -22.34 -8.94 14.91
N LYS A 194 -21.67 -10.10 14.91
CA LYS A 194 -20.73 -10.46 15.96
C LYS A 194 -19.58 -9.46 16.14
N ALA A 195 -19.06 -8.88 15.04
CA ALA A 195 -18.02 -7.87 15.14
C ALA A 195 -18.54 -6.58 15.81
N ILE A 196 -19.78 -6.19 15.56
CA ILE A 196 -20.39 -5.03 16.22
C ILE A 196 -20.57 -5.32 17.71
N ASP A 197 -21.02 -6.50 18.07
CA ASP A 197 -21.19 -6.92 19.47
C ASP A 197 -19.84 -6.93 20.21
N GLU A 198 -18.77 -7.41 19.57
CA GLU A 198 -17.41 -7.31 20.13
C GLU A 198 -16.92 -5.87 20.30
N MET A 199 -17.29 -4.98 19.38
CA MET A 199 -16.91 -3.56 19.46
C MET A 199 -17.65 -2.82 20.57
N SER A 200 -18.89 -3.19 20.87
CA SER A 200 -19.71 -2.57 21.90
C SER A 200 -19.23 -2.91 23.31
N LYS A 201 -18.45 -3.98 23.49
CA LYS A 201 -17.89 -4.36 24.80
C LYS A 201 -16.85 -3.36 25.28
N PRO A 202 -16.92 -2.88 26.51
CA PRO A 202 -15.98 -1.91 27.05
C PRO A 202 -14.56 -2.48 27.10
N SER A 203 -13.58 -1.59 26.90
CA SER A 203 -12.14 -1.95 26.73
C SER A 203 -11.53 -2.71 27.92
N LYS A 204 -12.15 -2.68 29.08
CA LYS A 204 -11.68 -3.38 30.29
C LYS A 204 -11.85 -4.91 30.19
N GLU A 205 -12.95 -5.37 29.59
CA GLU A 205 -13.20 -6.81 29.43
C GLU A 205 -12.33 -7.46 28.34
N LYS A 206 -11.76 -6.66 27.43
CA LYS A 206 -10.84 -7.16 26.38
C LYS A 206 -9.46 -7.54 26.90
N GLN A 207 -9.06 -7.07 28.08
CA GLN A 207 -7.76 -7.40 28.69
C GLN A 207 -7.79 -8.70 29.49
N GLU A 208 -8.95 -9.11 29.99
CA GLU A 208 -9.11 -10.35 30.77
C GLU A 208 -9.30 -11.59 29.89
N SER A 209 -9.84 -11.47 28.70
CA SER A 209 -10.01 -12.59 27.77
C SER A 209 -8.73 -12.98 27.01
N ASN A 210 -7.63 -12.21 27.17
CA ASN A 210 -6.31 -12.49 26.55
C ASN A 210 -5.24 -12.93 27.55
N LYS A 211 -5.63 -13.30 28.77
CA LYS A 211 -4.80 -14.04 29.72
C LYS A 211 -5.19 -15.50 29.71
#